data_36cf46dfef1fe657fb44d935cf2e594e
#
_entry.id   36cf46dfef1fe657fb44d935cf2e594e
#
_cell.length_a   1.000
_cell.length_b   1.000
_cell.length_c   1.000
_cell.angle_alpha   90.00
_cell.angle_beta   90.00
_cell.angle_gamma   90.00
#
_symmetry.space_group_name_H-M   'P 1'
#
loop_
_entity.id
_entity.type
_entity.pdbx_description
1 polymer ?
#
loop_
_entity_poly.entity_id
_entity_poly.type
_entity_poly.pdbx_seq_one_letter_code
_entity_poly.pdbx_strand_id
1 'polypeptide(L)'
;MSTIPTTTAPADRSPLHAILAPDSIAIVGASADPTKRGYKAMVGLIQDGYRGHIYPINPKTPAILGIKTLPDLAALPAGVDLALVCTPAASVPAIIAQCGERGVRGAVILASGFRESGADGAALEDQALAAAQAGGVRL
;
A
#
# COMPACT_ATOMS: atom_id res chain seq x y z
N MET A 1 15.51 5.58 -40.10
CA MET A 1 15.27 4.81 -38.85
C MET A 1 14.75 5.73 -37.79
N SER A 2 13.51 5.58 -37.49
CA SER A 2 12.88 6.34 -36.43
C SER A 2 13.17 5.67 -35.11
N THR A 3 14.00 6.27 -34.31
CA THR A 3 14.06 5.98 -32.91
C THR A 3 12.80 6.54 -32.27
N ILE A 4 11.91 5.66 -31.86
CA ILE A 4 10.81 6.04 -31.01
C ILE A 4 11.43 6.48 -29.69
N PRO A 5 11.28 7.74 -29.27
CA PRO A 5 11.74 8.12 -27.95
C PRO A 5 10.91 7.35 -26.93
N THR A 6 11.55 6.42 -26.27
CA THR A 6 11.03 5.81 -25.06
C THR A 6 11.14 6.79 -23.91
N THR A 7 10.71 7.99 -24.10
CA THR A 7 10.49 8.89 -23.00
C THR A 7 9.09 8.68 -22.47
N THR A 8 8.93 7.60 -21.83
CA THR A 8 7.98 7.59 -20.76
C THR A 8 8.63 8.35 -19.61
N ALA A 9 8.48 9.64 -19.61
CA ALA A 9 8.58 10.36 -18.35
C ALA A 9 7.41 9.89 -17.50
N PRO A 10 7.63 9.14 -16.42
CA PRO A 10 6.55 8.80 -15.51
C PRO A 10 6.14 10.01 -14.67
N ALA A 11 6.47 11.19 -15.14
CA ALA A 11 6.57 12.38 -14.35
C ALA A 11 5.22 12.93 -13.87
N ASP A 12 4.10 12.38 -14.31
CA ASP A 12 2.81 12.97 -13.93
C ASP A 12 1.68 11.96 -13.87
N ARG A 13 1.94 10.84 -13.21
CA ARG A 13 0.83 9.96 -12.84
C ARG A 13 0.07 10.64 -11.71
N SER A 14 -1.17 11.02 -11.98
CA SER A 14 -2.05 11.51 -10.93
C SER A 14 -2.14 10.48 -9.80
N PRO A 15 -2.34 10.88 -8.57
CA PRO A 15 -2.56 9.94 -7.46
C PRO A 15 -3.67 8.93 -7.74
N LEU A 16 -4.68 9.35 -8.51
CA LEU A 16 -5.77 8.46 -8.92
C LEU A 16 -5.28 7.35 -9.85
N HIS A 17 -4.38 7.64 -10.78
CA HIS A 17 -3.79 6.62 -11.65
C HIS A 17 -3.02 5.58 -10.85
N ALA A 18 -2.27 6.00 -9.84
CA ALA A 18 -1.53 5.11 -8.96
C ALA A 18 -2.45 4.12 -8.21
N ILE A 19 -3.67 4.50 -7.89
CA ILE A 19 -4.65 3.62 -7.27
C ILE A 19 -5.31 2.69 -8.29
N LEU A 20 -5.65 3.19 -9.47
CA LEU A 20 -6.41 2.44 -10.47
C LEU A 20 -5.55 1.50 -11.32
N ALA A 21 -4.30 1.87 -11.57
CA ALA A 21 -3.38 1.10 -12.41
C ALA A 21 -1.95 1.14 -11.85
N PRO A 22 -1.72 0.63 -10.63
CA PRO A 22 -0.40 0.69 -10.01
C PRO A 22 0.61 -0.24 -10.70
N ASP A 23 1.84 0.22 -10.86
CA ASP A 23 2.97 -0.59 -11.32
C ASP A 23 3.70 -1.28 -10.15
N SER A 24 3.46 -0.81 -8.94
CA SER A 24 4.02 -1.38 -7.72
C SER A 24 3.02 -1.29 -6.58
N ILE A 25 2.94 -2.35 -5.79
CA ILE A 25 2.02 -2.45 -4.67
C ILE A 25 2.77 -2.96 -3.44
N ALA A 26 2.70 -2.22 -2.35
CA ALA A 26 3.13 -2.69 -1.04
C ALA A 26 1.91 -3.26 -0.30
N ILE A 27 2.09 -4.40 0.36
CA ILE A 27 1.05 -5.00 1.20
C ILE A 27 1.49 -4.89 2.65
N VAL A 28 0.93 -3.93 3.36
CA VAL A 28 1.21 -3.71 4.78
C VAL A 28 0.32 -4.64 5.59
N GLY A 29 0.94 -5.47 6.41
CA GLY A 29 0.24 -6.54 7.10
C GLY A 29 0.10 -7.81 6.26
N ALA A 30 1.01 -8.02 5.29
CA ALA A 30 1.10 -9.28 4.55
C ALA A 30 1.31 -10.44 5.52
N SER A 31 0.70 -11.58 5.23
CA SER A 31 0.71 -12.74 6.11
C SER A 31 0.81 -14.04 5.33
N ALA A 32 1.47 -15.03 5.92
CA ALA A 32 1.44 -16.41 5.44
C ALA A 32 0.21 -17.19 5.91
N ASP A 33 -0.59 -16.62 6.81
CA ASP A 33 -1.81 -17.23 7.32
C ASP A 33 -2.97 -17.04 6.33
N PRO A 34 -3.52 -18.14 5.76
CA PRO A 34 -4.59 -18.05 4.76
C PRO A 34 -5.88 -17.37 5.24
N THR A 35 -6.07 -17.26 6.55
CA THR A 35 -7.26 -16.60 7.13
C THR A 35 -7.13 -15.09 7.18
N LYS A 36 -5.93 -14.54 7.02
CA LYS A 36 -5.66 -13.12 7.14
C LYS A 36 -5.89 -12.36 5.82
N ARG A 37 -6.31 -11.10 5.93
CA ARG A 37 -6.54 -10.23 4.77
C ARG A 37 -5.28 -10.03 3.93
N GLY A 38 -4.13 -9.89 4.59
CA GLY A 38 -2.86 -9.72 3.89
C GLY A 38 -2.49 -10.90 3.00
N TYR A 39 -2.81 -12.12 3.43
CA TYR A 39 -2.65 -13.30 2.58
C TYR A 39 -3.63 -13.29 1.41
N LYS A 40 -4.90 -13.02 1.67
CA LYS A 40 -5.94 -12.97 0.65
C LYS A 40 -5.66 -11.91 -0.42
N ALA A 41 -5.14 -10.77 -0.01
CA ALA A 41 -4.74 -9.71 -0.94
C ALA A 41 -3.63 -10.19 -1.88
N MET A 42 -2.61 -10.88 -1.35
CA MET A 42 -1.53 -11.44 -2.18
C MET A 42 -2.05 -12.50 -3.14
N VAL A 43 -2.88 -13.41 -2.66
CA VAL A 43 -3.49 -14.46 -3.52
C VAL A 43 -4.28 -13.82 -4.65
N GLY A 44 -5.11 -12.81 -4.35
CA GLY A 44 -5.90 -12.10 -5.36
C GLY A 44 -5.03 -11.49 -6.44
N LEU A 45 -3.98 -10.76 -6.07
CA LEU A 45 -3.07 -10.17 -7.04
C LEU A 45 -2.38 -11.21 -7.94
N ILE A 46 -1.91 -12.31 -7.35
CA ILE A 46 -1.21 -13.35 -8.09
C ILE A 46 -2.17 -14.09 -9.03
N GLN A 47 -3.35 -14.49 -8.55
CA GLN A 47 -4.34 -15.21 -9.33
C GLN A 47 -4.94 -14.39 -10.46
N ASP A 48 -5.12 -13.09 -10.24
CA ASP A 48 -5.64 -12.17 -11.25
C ASP A 48 -4.57 -11.72 -12.26
N GLY A 49 -3.34 -12.22 -12.12
CA GLY A 49 -2.28 -11.97 -13.07
C GLY A 49 -1.66 -10.58 -12.99
N TYR A 50 -1.64 -9.98 -11.79
CA TYR A 50 -0.93 -8.70 -11.60
C TYR A 50 0.54 -8.84 -11.99
N ARG A 51 1.03 -7.97 -12.86
CA ARG A 51 2.38 -8.05 -13.45
C ARG A 51 3.37 -7.07 -12.84
N GLY A 52 2.91 -6.18 -11.96
CA GLY A 52 3.78 -5.22 -11.30
C GLY A 52 4.55 -5.84 -10.14
N HIS A 53 5.33 -5.00 -9.47
CA HIS A 53 6.09 -5.41 -8.29
C HIS A 53 5.19 -5.49 -7.06
N ILE A 54 5.31 -6.57 -6.30
CA ILE A 54 4.62 -6.75 -5.03
C ILE A 54 5.67 -6.73 -3.92
N TYR A 55 5.46 -5.85 -2.95
CA TYR A 55 6.32 -5.70 -1.76
C TYR A 55 5.53 -6.09 -0.51
N PRO A 56 5.54 -7.38 -0.13
CA PRO A 56 4.89 -7.78 1.12
C PRO A 56 5.72 -7.33 2.31
N ILE A 57 5.07 -6.73 3.29
CA ILE A 57 5.73 -6.26 4.50
C ILE A 57 5.32 -7.13 5.67
N ASN A 58 6.29 -7.86 6.23
CA ASN A 58 6.11 -8.72 7.37
C ASN A 58 7.44 -8.84 8.12
N PRO A 59 7.52 -8.47 9.42
CA PRO A 59 8.77 -8.51 10.17
C PRO A 59 9.23 -9.91 10.57
N LYS A 60 8.37 -10.93 10.46
CA LYS A 60 8.63 -12.27 10.98
C LYS A 60 8.82 -13.34 9.92
N THR A 61 8.13 -13.22 8.80
CA THR A 61 8.12 -14.25 7.75
C THR A 61 9.00 -13.80 6.59
N PRO A 62 10.04 -14.59 6.20
CA PRO A 62 11.01 -14.16 5.18
C PRO A 62 10.45 -14.16 3.76
N ALA A 63 9.42 -14.96 3.48
CA ALA A 63 8.77 -14.99 2.18
C ALA A 63 7.31 -15.43 2.32
N ILE A 64 6.45 -14.92 1.46
CA ILE A 64 5.04 -15.28 1.41
C ILE A 64 4.70 -15.58 -0.04
N LEU A 65 4.14 -16.77 -0.29
CA LEU A 65 3.80 -17.23 -1.65
C LEU A 65 4.96 -17.09 -2.65
N GLY A 66 6.18 -17.35 -2.18
CA GLY A 66 7.39 -17.27 -3.00
C GLY A 66 7.93 -15.86 -3.21
N ILE A 67 7.32 -14.83 -2.63
CA ILE A 67 7.76 -13.45 -2.74
C ILE A 67 8.47 -13.03 -1.46
N LYS A 68 9.70 -12.54 -1.58
CA LYS A 68 10.50 -12.06 -0.45
C LYS A 68 9.80 -10.89 0.23
N THR A 69 9.71 -10.95 1.56
CA THR A 69 9.14 -9.88 2.37
C THR A 69 10.17 -8.80 2.71
N LEU A 70 9.66 -7.61 3.01
CA LEU A 70 10.41 -6.55 3.65
C LEU A 70 10.06 -6.49 5.15
N PRO A 71 11.00 -6.16 6.02
CA PRO A 71 10.74 -6.16 7.46
C PRO A 71 9.82 -5.03 7.92
N ASP A 72 9.87 -3.89 7.23
CA ASP A 72 9.08 -2.71 7.56
C ASP A 72 8.95 -1.77 6.36
N LEU A 73 8.17 -0.70 6.53
CA LEU A 73 7.98 0.33 5.49
C LEU A 73 9.25 1.11 5.19
N ALA A 74 10.17 1.23 6.13
CA ALA A 74 11.44 1.93 5.90
C ALA A 74 12.31 1.24 4.85
N ALA A 75 12.16 -0.08 4.69
CA ALA A 75 12.86 -0.86 3.67
C ALA A 75 12.22 -0.76 2.27
N LEU A 76 11.04 -0.16 2.16
CA LEU A 76 10.33 -0.02 0.91
C LEU A 76 11.10 0.90 -0.06
N PRO A 77 11.24 0.55 -1.35
CA PRO A 77 11.76 1.48 -2.34
C PRO A 77 10.94 2.76 -2.40
N ALA A 78 11.59 3.88 -2.68
CA ALA A 78 10.89 5.16 -2.82
C ALA A 78 9.94 5.14 -4.02
N GLY A 79 8.78 5.78 -3.88
CA GLY A 79 7.86 6.00 -5.00
C GLY A 79 7.02 4.78 -5.40
N VAL A 80 6.77 3.85 -4.49
CA VAL A 80 5.78 2.78 -4.72
C VAL A 80 4.41 3.40 -4.95
N ASP A 81 3.69 2.91 -5.95
CA ASP A 81 2.42 3.52 -6.36
C ASP A 81 1.31 3.37 -5.33
N LEU A 82 1.12 2.16 -4.84
CA LEU A 82 -0.03 1.84 -3.99
C LEU A 82 0.38 1.03 -2.77
N ALA A 83 -0.16 1.38 -1.62
CA ALA A 83 -0.12 0.56 -0.42
C ALA A 83 -1.51 -0.03 -0.13
N LEU A 84 -1.59 -1.35 0.01
CA LEU A 84 -2.75 -2.03 0.56
C LEU A 84 -2.52 -2.21 2.07
N VAL A 85 -3.31 -1.55 2.89
CA VAL A 85 -3.14 -1.57 4.34
C VAL A 85 -4.11 -2.58 4.94
N CYS A 86 -3.57 -3.70 5.42
CA CYS A 86 -4.33 -4.84 5.93
C CYS A 86 -4.15 -5.01 7.45
N THR A 87 -3.71 -3.97 8.14
CA THR A 87 -3.48 -3.97 9.59
C THR A 87 -4.68 -3.39 10.34
N PRO A 88 -4.77 -3.59 11.67
CA PRO A 88 -5.86 -3.02 12.46
C PRO A 88 -5.96 -1.49 12.35
N ALA A 89 -7.17 -0.97 12.48
CA ALA A 89 -7.46 0.46 12.32
C ALA A 89 -6.58 1.37 13.17
N ALA A 90 -6.27 0.97 14.41
CA ALA A 90 -5.42 1.76 15.31
C ALA A 90 -4.02 2.03 14.77
N SER A 91 -3.49 1.15 13.92
CA SER A 91 -2.16 1.28 13.32
C SER A 91 -2.14 2.15 12.05
N VAL A 92 -3.30 2.41 11.46
CA VAL A 92 -3.40 3.01 10.13
C VAL A 92 -2.83 4.43 10.06
N PRO A 93 -3.13 5.37 10.98
CA PRO A 93 -2.58 6.72 10.89
C PRO A 93 -1.05 6.75 10.81
N ALA A 94 -0.37 5.97 11.66
CA ALA A 94 1.10 5.89 11.65
C ALA A 94 1.63 5.27 10.35
N ILE A 95 0.96 4.25 9.83
CA ILE A 95 1.32 3.61 8.56
C ILE A 95 1.18 4.58 7.40
N ILE A 96 0.11 5.36 7.34
CA ILE A 96 -0.10 6.36 6.29
C ILE A 96 0.98 7.44 6.35
N ALA A 97 1.37 7.88 7.56
CA ALA A 97 2.47 8.82 7.73
C ALA A 97 3.79 8.25 7.17
N GLN A 98 4.10 7.00 7.47
CA GLN A 98 5.28 6.31 6.93
C GLN A 98 5.22 6.15 5.41
N CYS A 99 4.04 5.86 4.86
CA CYS A 99 3.84 5.83 3.41
C CYS A 99 4.19 7.17 2.77
N GLY A 100 3.75 8.27 3.38
CA GLY A 100 4.09 9.61 2.91
C GLY A 100 5.60 9.89 2.92
N GLU A 101 6.30 9.47 3.96
CA GLU A 101 7.76 9.60 4.07
C GLU A 101 8.49 8.81 2.98
N ARG A 102 7.94 7.69 2.53
CA ARG A 102 8.50 6.86 1.46
C ARG A 102 8.01 7.23 0.06
N GLY A 103 7.22 8.29 -0.07
CA GLY A 103 6.71 8.73 -1.36
C GLY A 103 5.68 7.81 -1.99
N VAL A 104 4.98 7.01 -1.21
CA VAL A 104 3.85 6.19 -1.68
C VAL A 104 2.73 7.13 -2.12
N ARG A 105 2.20 6.91 -3.31
CA ARG A 105 1.25 7.86 -3.94
C ARG A 105 -0.17 7.68 -3.49
N GLY A 106 -0.59 6.44 -3.27
CA GLY A 106 -1.95 6.13 -2.85
C GLY A 106 -1.99 4.97 -1.88
N ALA A 107 -3.08 4.86 -1.14
CA ALA A 107 -3.31 3.76 -0.23
C ALA A 107 -4.78 3.35 -0.23
N VAL A 108 -5.01 2.05 -0.16
CA VAL A 108 -6.33 1.46 0.07
C VAL A 108 -6.30 0.77 1.43
N ILE A 109 -7.22 1.14 2.29
CA ILE A 109 -7.29 0.63 3.66
C ILE A 109 -8.33 -0.49 3.71
N LEU A 110 -7.86 -1.69 3.96
CA LEU A 110 -8.69 -2.90 4.05
C LEU A 110 -8.92 -3.26 5.53
N ALA A 111 -9.28 -2.27 6.34
CA ALA A 111 -9.56 -2.43 7.76
C ALA A 111 -10.93 -1.83 8.10
N SER A 112 -11.56 -2.37 9.13
CA SER A 112 -12.75 -1.80 9.75
C SER A 112 -12.39 -1.21 11.12
N GLY A 113 -13.27 -0.40 11.69
CA GLY A 113 -13.04 0.23 12.98
C GLY A 113 -12.83 1.75 12.88
N PHE A 114 -13.31 2.34 11.80
CA PHE A 114 -13.29 3.79 11.58
C PHE A 114 -14.64 4.42 11.97
N ARG A 115 -15.13 5.36 11.20
CA ARG A 115 -16.34 6.13 11.52
C ARG A 115 -17.57 5.26 11.81
N GLU A 116 -17.65 4.09 11.19
CA GLU A 116 -18.71 3.10 11.42
C GLU A 116 -18.70 2.51 12.83
N SER A 117 -17.59 2.62 13.55
CA SER A 117 -17.43 2.09 14.91
C SER A 117 -17.71 3.11 16.01
N GLY A 118 -18.10 4.34 15.66
CA GLY A 118 -18.42 5.39 16.60
C GLY A 118 -17.36 6.49 16.69
N ALA A 119 -17.34 7.25 17.80
CA ALA A 119 -16.51 8.44 17.95
C ALA A 119 -15.00 8.15 17.89
N ASP A 120 -14.55 7.06 18.53
CA ASP A 120 -13.12 6.70 18.52
C ASP A 120 -12.65 6.30 17.11
N GLY A 121 -13.49 5.57 16.38
CA GLY A 121 -13.22 5.22 15.00
C GLY A 121 -13.23 6.43 14.07
N ALA A 122 -14.12 7.39 14.30
CA ALA A 122 -14.14 8.65 13.56
C ALA A 122 -12.86 9.46 13.79
N ALA A 123 -12.34 9.48 15.02
CA ALA A 123 -11.07 10.14 15.34
C ALA A 123 -9.89 9.48 14.61
N LEU A 124 -9.85 8.15 14.52
CA LEU A 124 -8.84 7.42 13.76
C LEU A 124 -8.91 7.75 12.27
N GLU A 125 -10.10 7.82 11.71
CA GLU A 125 -10.30 8.20 10.31
C GLU A 125 -9.78 9.60 10.04
N ASP A 126 -10.10 10.57 10.90
CA ASP A 126 -9.62 11.93 10.77
C ASP A 126 -8.08 12.02 10.87
N GLN A 127 -7.48 11.23 11.77
CA GLN A 127 -6.02 11.15 11.89
C GLN A 127 -5.38 10.53 10.63
N ALA A 128 -5.98 9.49 10.07
CA ALA A 128 -5.49 8.87 8.84
C ALA A 128 -5.58 9.85 7.67
N LEU A 129 -6.68 10.57 7.52
CA LEU A 129 -6.85 11.58 6.49
C LEU A 129 -5.85 12.74 6.64
N ALA A 130 -5.62 13.20 7.86
CA ALA A 130 -4.62 14.23 8.13
C ALA A 130 -3.20 13.78 7.77
N ALA A 131 -2.83 12.55 8.12
CA ALA A 131 -1.54 11.97 7.77
C ALA A 131 -1.38 11.84 6.25
N ALA A 132 -2.44 11.42 5.56
CA ALA A 132 -2.45 11.31 4.10
C ALA A 132 -2.25 12.67 3.43
N GLN A 133 -2.96 13.69 3.87
CA GLN A 133 -2.83 15.05 3.34
C GLN A 133 -1.42 15.62 3.58
N ALA A 134 -0.87 15.43 4.77
CA ALA A 134 0.48 15.90 5.10
C ALA A 134 1.56 15.22 4.27
N GLY A 135 1.38 13.93 3.94
CA GLY A 135 2.35 13.14 3.19
C GLY A 135 2.11 13.08 1.68
N GLY A 136 1.04 13.68 1.18
CA GLY A 136 0.69 13.60 -0.24
C GLY A 136 0.19 12.21 -0.68
N VAL A 137 -0.38 11.43 0.23
CA VAL A 137 -0.93 10.11 -0.05
C VAL A 137 -2.43 10.23 -0.32
N ARG A 138 -2.88 9.69 -1.43
CA ARG A 138 -4.31 9.60 -1.75
C ARG A 138 -4.92 8.36 -1.10
N LEU A 139 -5.98 8.54 -0.33
CA LEU A 139 -6.76 7.43 0.23
C LEU A 139 -7.97 7.11 -0.63
#